data_2f5600fe61ee7c7ba6aa69c1a5223016
#
_entry.id   2f5600fe61ee7c7ba6aa69c1a5223016
#
_cell.length_a   1.000
_cell.length_b   1.000
_cell.length_c   1.000
_cell.angle_alpha   90.00
_cell.angle_beta   90.00
_cell.angle_gamma   90.00
#
_symmetry.space_group_name_H-M   'P 1'
#
loop_
_entity.id
_entity.type
_entity.pdbx_description
1 polymer ?
#
loop_
_entity_poly.entity_id
_entity_poly.type
_entity_poly.pdbx_seq_one_letter_code
_entity_poly.pdbx_strand_id
1 'polypeptide(L)'
;MIETLVSYSNIAVYSAMGVYTIAFIMFTLDLSRRTAAAPVVATATVSAASVGSTGLLERVDAPAAAKPKTPRYLRAAFALTIIAWVLHVGAAVLRGVAAGRVPWANMFEFSLTATAIIIGVFLVVQVWQDLRFLGAFVVGFSLIALGIATTNFYVDVVPLAVSLQSGWLVIHVFVASLGTGFFALGAALSVVQLLQARREDGRAARLNFLDTLPASDVLERLAYRVIVVGFVFWTFTLIAGAVWAERAWGRYWGWDTKEVWTFIIWTIFAGYIHARATRGWRGSRSAWLAVIGFGAVVFNFTIVNLFFKGLHAYSGL
;
A
#
# COMPACT_ATOMS: atom_id res chain seq x y z
N MET A 1 30.97 15.27 -9.39
CA MET A 1 29.57 15.73 -9.26
C MET A 1 28.57 14.56 -9.32
N ILE A 2 28.59 13.67 -10.33
CA ILE A 2 27.68 12.51 -10.40
C ILE A 2 27.87 11.58 -9.20
N GLU A 3 29.09 11.15 -8.89
CA GLU A 3 29.38 10.30 -7.73
C GLU A 3 28.92 10.92 -6.41
N THR A 4 29.07 12.22 -6.25
CA THR A 4 28.61 12.94 -5.05
C THR A 4 27.08 12.90 -4.94
N LEU A 5 26.34 13.05 -6.05
CA LEU A 5 24.89 12.96 -6.07
C LEU A 5 24.40 11.52 -5.76
N VAL A 6 25.09 10.51 -6.30
CA VAL A 6 24.81 9.09 -6.00
C VAL A 6 25.05 8.81 -4.53
N SER A 7 26.17 9.30 -3.96
CA SER A 7 26.47 9.15 -2.53
C SER A 7 25.39 9.80 -1.65
N TYR A 8 24.96 11.01 -1.97
CA TYR A 8 23.87 11.67 -1.23
C TYR A 8 22.52 10.95 -1.38
N SER A 9 22.24 10.41 -2.59
CA SER A 9 21.06 9.56 -2.79
C SER A 9 21.08 8.35 -1.84
N ASN A 10 22.21 7.65 -1.77
CA ASN A 10 22.35 6.47 -0.91
C ASN A 10 22.22 6.84 0.58
N ILE A 11 22.86 7.93 1.04
CA ILE A 11 22.72 8.44 2.41
C ILE A 11 21.25 8.76 2.70
N ALA A 12 20.54 9.40 1.78
CA ALA A 12 19.14 9.75 1.95
C ALA A 12 18.23 8.50 2.01
N VAL A 13 18.49 7.44 1.20
CA VAL A 13 17.77 6.16 1.29
C VAL A 13 17.96 5.52 2.65
N TYR A 14 19.21 5.38 3.11
CA TYR A 14 19.48 4.74 4.41
C TYR A 14 18.90 5.57 5.58
N SER A 15 18.97 6.90 5.49
CA SER A 15 18.34 7.79 6.46
C SER A 15 16.81 7.63 6.47
N ALA A 16 16.19 7.57 5.27
CA ALA A 16 14.76 7.31 5.17
C ALA A 16 14.37 5.96 5.78
N MET A 17 15.13 4.89 5.50
CA MET A 17 14.92 3.57 6.10
C MET A 17 15.03 3.59 7.62
N GLY A 18 16.02 4.31 8.16
CA GLY A 18 16.16 4.50 9.61
C GLY A 18 14.93 5.17 10.23
N VAL A 19 14.44 6.26 9.61
CA VAL A 19 13.24 6.96 10.09
C VAL A 19 11.97 6.13 9.89
N TYR A 20 11.83 5.39 8.78
CA TYR A 20 10.73 4.42 8.58
C TYR A 20 10.75 3.31 9.64
N THR A 21 11.93 2.84 10.06
CA THR A 21 12.05 1.84 11.12
C THR A 21 11.48 2.37 12.44
N ILE A 22 11.81 3.62 12.81
CA ILE A 22 11.25 4.26 14.00
C ILE A 22 9.72 4.44 13.84
N ALA A 23 9.26 4.89 12.68
CA ALA A 23 7.83 5.02 12.39
C ALA A 23 7.09 3.67 12.51
N PHE A 24 7.66 2.59 11.97
CA PHE A 24 7.13 1.24 12.07
C PHE A 24 7.00 0.77 13.52
N ILE A 25 8.04 0.99 14.33
CA ILE A 25 8.03 0.67 15.76
C ILE A 25 6.93 1.48 16.47
N MET A 26 6.78 2.76 16.16
CA MET A 26 5.74 3.60 16.75
C MET A 26 4.32 3.16 16.36
N PHE A 27 4.09 2.75 15.10
CA PHE A 27 2.80 2.18 14.68
C PHE A 27 2.50 0.87 15.40
N THR A 28 3.49 -0.01 15.55
CA THR A 28 3.33 -1.28 16.27
C THR A 28 3.06 -1.06 17.75
N LEU A 29 3.74 -0.12 18.38
CA LEU A 29 3.47 0.28 19.76
C LEU A 29 2.08 0.88 19.94
N ASP A 30 1.63 1.72 19.00
CA ASP A 30 0.25 2.24 19.04
C ASP A 30 -0.76 1.10 18.97
N LEU A 31 -0.57 0.16 18.06
CA LEU A 31 -1.47 -0.97 17.87
C LEU A 31 -1.52 -1.87 19.12
N SER A 32 -0.37 -2.18 19.74
CA SER A 32 -0.29 -2.98 20.96
C SER A 32 -0.94 -2.30 22.16
N ARG A 33 -0.79 -0.97 22.30
CA ARG A 33 -1.35 -0.20 23.42
C ARG A 33 -2.86 0.03 23.32
N ARG A 34 -3.41 0.07 22.13
CA ARG A 34 -4.88 0.11 21.93
C ARG A 34 -5.55 -1.11 22.58
N THR A 35 -4.89 -2.26 22.50
CA THR A 35 -5.35 -3.51 23.14
C THR A 35 -5.45 -3.39 24.66
N ALA A 36 -4.54 -2.69 25.30
CA ALA A 36 -4.50 -2.54 26.76
C ALA A 36 -5.52 -1.51 27.28
N ALA A 37 -6.02 -0.64 26.41
CA ALA A 37 -6.93 0.47 26.76
C ALA A 37 -8.40 0.21 26.44
N ALA A 38 -8.76 -0.97 25.89
CA ALA A 38 -10.15 -1.33 25.67
C ALA A 38 -10.89 -1.36 27.00
N PRO A 39 -11.94 -0.53 27.22
CA PRO A 39 -12.67 -0.57 28.47
C PRO A 39 -13.31 -1.96 28.60
N VAL A 40 -13.08 -2.61 29.75
CA VAL A 40 -13.95 -3.68 30.21
C VAL A 40 -15.34 -3.06 30.20
N VAL A 41 -16.20 -3.49 29.27
CA VAL A 41 -17.62 -3.16 29.31
C VAL A 41 -18.11 -3.69 30.65
N ALA A 42 -18.15 -2.81 31.66
CA ALA A 42 -18.85 -3.09 32.87
C ALA A 42 -20.27 -3.36 32.43
N THR A 43 -20.67 -4.62 32.49
CA THR A 43 -22.04 -5.06 32.38
C THR A 43 -22.77 -4.28 33.47
N ALA A 44 -23.38 -3.15 33.09
CA ALA A 44 -24.30 -2.46 33.96
C ALA A 44 -25.43 -3.44 34.14
N THR A 45 -25.41 -4.16 35.25
CA THR A 45 -26.57 -4.87 35.80
C THR A 45 -27.64 -3.82 36.00
N VAL A 46 -28.58 -3.78 35.05
CA VAL A 46 -29.82 -3.03 35.24
C VAL A 46 -30.52 -3.72 36.39
N SER A 47 -30.29 -3.16 37.59
CA SER A 47 -31.08 -3.54 38.79
C SER A 47 -32.51 -3.09 38.52
N ALA A 48 -33.38 -4.05 38.33
CA ALA A 48 -34.82 -3.80 38.25
C ALA A 48 -35.29 -3.25 39.63
N ALA A 49 -35.40 -1.95 39.74
CA ALA A 49 -36.00 -1.29 40.85
C ALA A 49 -37.31 -0.63 40.38
N SER A 50 -38.43 -1.23 40.85
CA SER A 50 -39.78 -0.71 41.08
C SER A 50 -40.31 0.46 40.25
N VAL A 51 -41.40 0.14 39.60
CA VAL A 51 -42.45 1.05 39.11
C VAL A 51 -42.93 2.00 40.21
N GLY A 52 -42.88 3.30 39.92
CA GLY A 52 -43.55 4.31 40.75
C GLY A 52 -43.20 5.75 40.37
N SER A 53 -44.23 6.43 39.87
CA SER A 53 -44.40 7.91 39.78
C SER A 53 -43.88 8.65 38.55
N THR A 54 -44.86 9.25 37.87
CA THR A 54 -44.88 10.36 36.95
C THR A 54 -43.87 11.49 37.34
N GLY A 55 -42.79 11.61 36.61
CA GLY A 55 -41.88 12.75 36.69
C GLY A 55 -41.46 13.14 35.28
N LEU A 56 -41.63 14.41 34.94
CA LEU A 56 -41.18 15.03 33.70
C LEU A 56 -39.73 14.56 33.36
N LEU A 57 -39.58 13.97 32.17
CA LEU A 57 -38.27 13.67 31.63
C LEU A 57 -37.56 14.99 31.30
N GLU A 58 -36.81 15.49 32.26
CA GLU A 58 -35.81 16.52 32.02
C GLU A 58 -34.76 15.90 31.07
N ARG A 59 -34.77 16.40 29.84
CA ARG A 59 -33.82 16.01 28.82
C ARG A 59 -32.43 16.51 29.24
N VAL A 60 -31.69 15.69 29.99
CA VAL A 60 -30.28 15.96 30.27
C VAL A 60 -29.58 15.89 28.91
N ASP A 61 -29.26 17.07 28.37
CA ASP A 61 -28.39 17.17 27.20
C ASP A 61 -27.08 16.48 27.56
N ALA A 62 -26.88 15.28 27.02
CA ALA A 62 -25.62 14.56 27.17
C ALA A 62 -24.54 15.45 26.59
N PRO A 63 -23.46 15.78 27.34
CA PRO A 63 -22.39 16.61 26.84
C PRO A 63 -21.88 16.00 25.53
N ALA A 64 -21.80 16.83 24.48
CA ALA A 64 -21.31 16.42 23.16
C ALA A 64 -20.02 15.62 23.33
N ALA A 65 -20.03 14.34 22.97
CA ALA A 65 -18.90 13.45 23.17
C ALA A 65 -17.67 14.07 22.52
N ALA A 66 -16.70 14.46 23.34
CA ALA A 66 -15.43 15.03 22.88
C ALA A 66 -14.78 14.04 21.89
N LYS A 67 -14.45 14.52 20.70
CA LYS A 67 -13.78 13.67 19.69
C LYS A 67 -12.58 12.98 20.33
N PRO A 68 -12.45 11.65 20.24
CA PRO A 68 -11.36 10.93 20.88
C PRO A 68 -10.02 11.47 20.38
N LYS A 69 -9.16 11.89 21.32
CA LYS A 69 -7.83 12.42 20.99
C LYS A 69 -7.01 11.32 20.33
N THR A 70 -6.49 11.58 19.13
CA THR A 70 -5.60 10.65 18.41
C THR A 70 -4.41 10.26 19.33
N PRO A 71 -4.10 8.98 19.49
CA PRO A 71 -3.00 8.52 20.33
C PRO A 71 -1.67 9.19 19.96
N ARG A 72 -0.84 9.49 20.96
CA ARG A 72 0.45 10.18 20.74
C ARG A 72 1.38 9.40 19.80
N TYR A 73 1.44 8.08 19.95
CA TYR A 73 2.26 7.20 19.11
C TYR A 73 1.82 7.20 17.66
N LEU A 74 0.52 7.17 17.38
CA LEU A 74 -0.02 7.23 16.03
C LEU A 74 0.34 8.55 15.33
N ARG A 75 0.25 9.67 16.05
CA ARG A 75 0.64 10.99 15.50
C ARG A 75 2.13 11.06 15.21
N ALA A 76 2.96 10.59 16.14
CA ALA A 76 4.41 10.56 15.96
C ALA A 76 4.81 9.64 14.80
N ALA A 77 4.25 8.43 14.73
CA ALA A 77 4.48 7.49 13.63
C ALA A 77 4.13 8.09 12.28
N PHE A 78 2.98 8.74 12.19
CA PHE A 78 2.54 9.38 10.95
C PHE A 78 3.43 10.56 10.54
N ALA A 79 3.82 11.43 11.48
CA ALA A 79 4.77 12.52 11.23
C ALA A 79 6.14 12.01 10.76
N LEU A 80 6.67 10.97 11.41
CA LEU A 80 7.93 10.33 11.02
C LEU A 80 7.81 9.69 9.62
N THR A 81 6.65 9.10 9.28
CA THR A 81 6.41 8.57 7.93
C THR A 81 6.50 9.66 6.87
N ILE A 82 5.95 10.85 7.14
CA ILE A 82 6.06 12.00 6.22
C ILE A 82 7.52 12.42 6.06
N ILE A 83 8.28 12.55 7.16
CA ILE A 83 9.71 12.92 7.12
C ILE A 83 10.51 11.89 6.32
N ALA A 84 10.31 10.60 6.63
CA ALA A 84 10.96 9.51 5.90
C ALA A 84 10.60 9.52 4.42
N TRP A 85 9.35 9.80 4.08
CA TRP A 85 8.90 9.88 2.70
C TRP A 85 9.55 11.05 1.94
N VAL A 86 9.69 12.20 2.57
CA VAL A 86 10.41 13.35 1.96
C VAL A 86 11.87 13.00 1.69
N LEU A 87 12.57 12.36 2.64
CA LEU A 87 13.94 11.88 2.45
C LEU A 87 14.02 10.84 1.32
N HIS A 88 13.05 9.94 1.26
CA HIS A 88 12.96 8.88 0.25
C HIS A 88 12.74 9.46 -1.16
N VAL A 89 11.79 10.39 -1.31
CA VAL A 89 11.57 11.11 -2.57
C VAL A 89 12.82 11.91 -2.94
N GLY A 90 13.45 12.58 -1.98
CA GLY A 90 14.73 13.28 -2.19
C GLY A 90 15.82 12.34 -2.72
N ALA A 91 15.92 11.13 -2.18
CA ALA A 91 16.85 10.11 -2.66
C ALA A 91 16.57 9.71 -4.11
N ALA A 92 15.30 9.47 -4.46
CA ALA A 92 14.89 9.14 -5.82
C ALA A 92 15.20 10.30 -6.80
N VAL A 93 14.96 11.53 -6.38
CA VAL A 93 15.28 12.73 -7.18
C VAL A 93 16.79 12.86 -7.39
N LEU A 94 17.60 12.73 -6.35
CA LEU A 94 19.06 12.78 -6.44
C LEU A 94 19.60 11.70 -7.39
N ARG A 95 19.05 10.48 -7.30
CA ARG A 95 19.39 9.38 -8.21
C ARG A 95 19.03 9.72 -9.66
N GLY A 96 17.83 10.29 -9.87
CA GLY A 96 17.37 10.72 -11.20
C GLY A 96 18.23 11.83 -11.79
N VAL A 97 18.61 12.84 -10.99
CA VAL A 97 19.51 13.92 -11.41
C VAL A 97 20.89 13.38 -11.75
N ALA A 98 21.45 12.48 -10.93
CA ALA A 98 22.74 11.83 -11.21
C ALA A 98 22.71 11.02 -12.51
N ALA A 99 21.57 10.37 -12.79
CA ALA A 99 21.38 9.57 -13.99
C ALA A 99 20.97 10.38 -15.22
N GLY A 100 20.60 11.66 -15.07
CA GLY A 100 20.04 12.50 -16.15
C GLY A 100 18.70 11.99 -16.69
N ARG A 101 17.95 11.18 -15.90
CA ARG A 101 16.71 10.53 -16.29
C ARG A 101 15.88 10.12 -15.06
N VAL A 102 14.62 9.74 -15.28
CA VAL A 102 13.82 9.14 -14.22
C VAL A 102 14.44 7.80 -13.79
N PRO A 103 14.60 7.52 -12.48
CA PRO A 103 15.29 6.33 -11.99
C PRO A 103 14.40 5.09 -12.02
N TRP A 104 14.26 4.48 -13.21
CA TRP A 104 13.42 3.29 -13.47
C TRP A 104 14.09 2.24 -14.37
N ALA A 105 15.40 2.33 -14.54
CA ALA A 105 16.10 1.49 -15.50
C ALA A 105 16.45 0.08 -15.01
N ASN A 106 16.37 -0.17 -13.71
CA ASN A 106 16.69 -1.45 -13.10
C ASN A 106 15.81 -1.71 -11.86
N MET A 107 15.92 -2.91 -11.27
CA MET A 107 15.10 -3.31 -10.12
C MET A 107 15.33 -2.45 -8.89
N PHE A 108 16.56 -1.97 -8.65
CA PHE A 108 16.86 -1.06 -7.54
C PHE A 108 16.12 0.27 -7.71
N GLU A 109 16.30 0.92 -8.86
CA GLU A 109 15.68 2.22 -9.14
C GLU A 109 14.14 2.14 -9.14
N PHE A 110 13.61 1.06 -9.73
CA PHE A 110 12.15 0.84 -9.70
C PHE A 110 11.64 0.59 -8.27
N SER A 111 12.32 -0.23 -7.47
CA SER A 111 11.93 -0.45 -6.07
C SER A 111 11.96 0.84 -5.26
N LEU A 112 13.00 1.66 -5.45
CA LEU A 112 13.14 2.96 -4.81
C LEU A 112 11.96 3.89 -5.14
N THR A 113 11.58 4.00 -6.39
CA THR A 113 10.48 4.89 -6.81
C THR A 113 9.10 4.30 -6.52
N ALA A 114 8.90 3.00 -6.76
CA ALA A 114 7.62 2.36 -6.51
C ALA A 114 7.23 2.36 -5.01
N THR A 115 8.19 2.09 -4.11
CA THR A 115 7.93 2.16 -2.68
C THR A 115 7.66 3.59 -2.20
N ALA A 116 8.34 4.60 -2.78
CA ALA A 116 8.03 6.01 -2.53
C ALA A 116 6.59 6.35 -2.95
N ILE A 117 6.13 5.82 -4.10
CA ILE A 117 4.75 6.00 -4.59
C ILE A 117 3.75 5.24 -3.70
N ILE A 118 4.04 4.02 -3.26
CA ILE A 118 3.18 3.26 -2.34
C ILE A 118 2.95 4.03 -1.03
N ILE A 119 4.03 4.54 -0.41
CA ILE A 119 3.92 5.39 0.78
C ILE A 119 3.16 6.69 0.46
N GLY A 120 3.44 7.32 -0.69
CA GLY A 120 2.73 8.53 -1.15
C GLY A 120 1.22 8.29 -1.29
N VAL A 121 0.80 7.18 -1.91
CA VAL A 121 -0.61 6.77 -2.00
C VAL A 121 -1.21 6.59 -0.61
N PHE A 122 -0.49 5.91 0.30
CA PHE A 122 -0.93 5.77 1.69
C PHE A 122 -1.13 7.13 2.38
N LEU A 123 -0.20 8.06 2.24
CA LEU A 123 -0.30 9.40 2.82
C LEU A 123 -1.45 10.21 2.22
N VAL A 124 -1.62 10.17 0.90
CA VAL A 124 -2.67 10.92 0.19
C VAL A 124 -4.07 10.39 0.53
N VAL A 125 -4.26 9.07 0.63
CA VAL A 125 -5.55 8.49 0.98
C VAL A 125 -6.03 8.92 2.37
N GLN A 126 -5.13 9.30 3.29
CA GLN A 126 -5.52 9.82 4.62
C GLN A 126 -6.34 11.12 4.54
N VAL A 127 -6.29 11.85 3.42
CA VAL A 127 -7.10 13.08 3.23
C VAL A 127 -8.59 12.74 3.13
N TRP A 128 -8.93 11.56 2.63
CA TRP A 128 -10.32 11.12 2.43
C TRP A 128 -10.78 10.06 3.43
N GLN A 129 -9.86 9.21 3.86
CA GLN A 129 -10.16 8.08 4.75
C GLN A 129 -9.03 7.90 5.76
N ASP A 130 -9.35 7.83 7.04
CA ASP A 130 -8.35 7.56 8.09
C ASP A 130 -7.95 6.09 8.07
N LEU A 131 -6.88 5.78 7.35
CA LEU A 131 -6.28 4.45 7.26
C LEU A 131 -4.95 4.36 8.02
N ARG A 132 -4.69 5.26 8.98
CA ARG A 132 -3.42 5.28 9.74
C ARG A 132 -3.15 3.99 10.51
N PHE A 133 -4.18 3.21 10.81
CA PHE A 133 -4.03 1.88 11.41
C PHE A 133 -3.30 0.87 10.50
N LEU A 134 -3.27 1.11 9.19
CA LEU A 134 -2.48 0.30 8.25
C LEU A 134 -0.99 0.70 8.21
N GLY A 135 -0.60 1.75 8.92
CA GLY A 135 0.76 2.30 8.86
C GLY A 135 1.85 1.25 9.13
N ALA A 136 1.64 0.36 10.11
CA ALA A 136 2.58 -0.73 10.38
C ALA A 136 2.75 -1.66 9.16
N PHE A 137 1.67 -2.02 8.47
CA PHE A 137 1.71 -2.92 7.33
C PHE A 137 2.37 -2.25 6.11
N VAL A 138 1.98 -1.01 5.79
CA VAL A 138 2.47 -0.29 4.61
C VAL A 138 3.94 0.10 4.77
N VAL A 139 4.31 0.65 5.92
CA VAL A 139 5.69 1.04 6.21
C VAL A 139 6.58 -0.20 6.35
N GLY A 140 6.10 -1.27 7.01
CA GLY A 140 6.82 -2.52 7.13
C GLY A 140 7.09 -3.19 5.78
N PHE A 141 6.08 -3.27 4.91
CA PHE A 141 6.24 -3.76 3.55
C PHE A 141 7.28 -2.95 2.76
N SER A 142 7.19 -1.62 2.81
CA SER A 142 8.12 -0.74 2.11
C SER A 142 9.55 -0.85 2.64
N LEU A 143 9.74 -1.01 3.95
CA LEU A 143 11.05 -1.28 4.55
C LEU A 143 11.66 -2.58 4.07
N ILE A 144 10.88 -3.66 4.02
CA ILE A 144 11.36 -4.96 3.52
C ILE A 144 11.74 -4.82 2.04
N ALA A 145 10.89 -4.20 1.24
CA ALA A 145 11.15 -4.01 -0.19
C ALA A 145 12.41 -3.16 -0.43
N LEU A 146 12.59 -2.05 0.31
CA LEU A 146 13.80 -1.23 0.24
C LEU A 146 15.04 -1.97 0.75
N GLY A 147 14.90 -2.74 1.83
CA GLY A 147 15.98 -3.56 2.36
C GLY A 147 16.49 -4.57 1.32
N ILE A 148 15.57 -5.30 0.69
CA ILE A 148 15.91 -6.23 -0.40
C ILE A 148 16.52 -5.48 -1.58
N ALA A 149 15.96 -4.34 -1.98
CA ALA A 149 16.45 -3.55 -3.09
C ALA A 149 17.86 -3.05 -2.88
N THR A 150 18.17 -2.53 -1.70
CA THR A 150 19.49 -1.97 -1.36
C THR A 150 20.57 -3.03 -1.17
N THR A 151 20.20 -4.24 -0.72
CA THR A 151 21.18 -5.31 -0.47
C THR A 151 21.39 -6.23 -1.65
N ASN A 152 20.36 -6.47 -2.48
CA ASN A 152 20.42 -7.48 -3.53
C ASN A 152 20.35 -6.91 -4.96
N PHE A 153 19.80 -5.70 -5.15
CA PHE A 153 19.54 -5.14 -6.47
C PHE A 153 20.23 -3.81 -6.74
N TYR A 154 21.12 -3.39 -5.84
CA TYR A 154 21.86 -2.15 -6.05
C TYR A 154 22.76 -2.26 -7.30
N VAL A 155 22.62 -1.30 -8.20
CA VAL A 155 23.42 -1.17 -9.42
C VAL A 155 23.83 0.29 -9.55
N ASP A 156 25.06 0.53 -10.00
CA ASP A 156 25.54 1.88 -10.31
C ASP A 156 24.72 2.53 -11.43
N VAL A 157 24.81 3.86 -11.52
CA VAL A 157 24.14 4.60 -12.59
C VAL A 157 24.82 4.28 -13.93
N VAL A 158 24.06 3.63 -14.82
CA VAL A 158 24.48 3.27 -16.17
C VAL A 158 23.63 4.01 -17.21
N PRO A 159 24.16 4.19 -18.46
CA PRO A 159 23.40 4.76 -19.55
C PRO A 159 22.09 4.00 -19.80
N LEU A 160 21.04 4.72 -20.21
CA LEU A 160 19.72 4.15 -20.46
C LEU A 160 19.73 3.37 -21.79
N ALA A 161 19.19 2.16 -21.77
CA ALA A 161 18.94 1.38 -22.98
C ALA A 161 18.03 2.16 -23.96
N VAL A 162 18.25 2.02 -25.27
CA VAL A 162 17.51 2.77 -26.29
C VAL A 162 15.98 2.58 -26.17
N SER A 163 15.55 1.36 -25.90
CA SER A 163 14.13 1.01 -25.69
C SER A 163 13.48 1.79 -24.54
N LEU A 164 14.25 2.22 -23.56
CA LEU A 164 13.77 2.96 -22.38
C LEU A 164 13.79 4.49 -22.58
N GLN A 165 14.30 5.00 -23.69
CA GLN A 165 14.44 6.43 -24.00
C GLN A 165 13.13 7.03 -24.57
N SER A 166 11.99 6.75 -23.95
CA SER A 166 10.69 7.23 -24.42
C SER A 166 9.92 7.93 -23.29
N GLY A 167 9.32 9.07 -23.58
CA GLY A 167 8.41 9.74 -22.62
C GLY A 167 7.21 8.88 -22.26
N TRP A 168 6.78 7.97 -23.14
CA TRP A 168 5.70 7.01 -22.84
C TRP A 168 6.09 5.99 -21.77
N LEU A 169 7.37 5.64 -21.66
CA LEU A 169 7.86 4.83 -20.54
C LEU A 169 7.59 5.52 -19.20
N VAL A 170 7.88 6.82 -19.12
CA VAL A 170 7.68 7.59 -17.88
C VAL A 170 6.20 7.56 -17.46
N ILE A 171 5.30 7.79 -18.41
CA ILE A 171 3.84 7.74 -18.15
C ILE A 171 3.44 6.32 -17.73
N HIS A 172 3.84 5.30 -18.49
CA HIS A 172 3.52 3.90 -18.25
C HIS A 172 3.96 3.45 -16.84
N VAL A 173 5.24 3.65 -16.50
CA VAL A 173 5.79 3.20 -15.22
C VAL A 173 5.21 3.97 -14.04
N PHE A 174 4.99 5.28 -14.20
CA PHE A 174 4.37 6.09 -13.15
C PHE A 174 2.94 5.61 -12.84
N VAL A 175 2.13 5.40 -13.84
CA VAL A 175 0.75 4.93 -13.67
C VAL A 175 0.70 3.49 -13.17
N ALA A 176 1.61 2.62 -13.63
CA ALA A 176 1.77 1.27 -13.10
C ALA A 176 2.10 1.28 -11.60
N SER A 177 2.99 2.18 -11.19
CA SER A 177 3.37 2.32 -9.78
C SER A 177 2.23 2.85 -8.93
N LEU A 178 1.40 3.79 -9.45
CA LEU A 178 0.17 4.24 -8.79
C LEU A 178 -0.82 3.08 -8.62
N GLY A 179 -1.10 2.33 -9.70
CA GLY A 179 -1.97 1.15 -9.66
C GLY A 179 -1.49 0.13 -8.63
N THR A 180 -0.18 -0.15 -8.61
CA THR A 180 0.46 -1.02 -7.62
C THR A 180 0.26 -0.51 -6.19
N GLY A 181 0.42 0.80 -5.95
CA GLY A 181 0.23 1.40 -4.64
C GLY A 181 -1.20 1.25 -4.12
N PHE A 182 -2.20 1.48 -4.97
CA PHE A 182 -3.60 1.26 -4.62
C PHE A 182 -3.91 -0.23 -4.40
N PHE A 183 -3.38 -1.13 -5.19
CA PHE A 183 -3.54 -2.58 -5.00
C PHE A 183 -2.86 -3.06 -3.71
N ALA A 184 -1.68 -2.54 -3.37
CA ALA A 184 -0.99 -2.83 -2.11
C ALA A 184 -1.86 -2.43 -0.90
N LEU A 185 -2.43 -1.21 -0.94
CA LEU A 185 -3.31 -0.71 0.11
C LEU A 185 -4.61 -1.52 0.19
N GLY A 186 -5.19 -1.88 -0.94
CA GLY A 186 -6.38 -2.75 -1.02
C GLY A 186 -6.12 -4.14 -0.48
N ALA A 187 -4.97 -4.74 -0.78
CA ALA A 187 -4.54 -6.03 -0.24
C ALA A 187 -4.30 -5.96 1.27
N ALA A 188 -3.63 -4.92 1.77
CA ALA A 188 -3.44 -4.72 3.19
C ALA A 188 -4.78 -4.62 3.94
N LEU A 189 -5.74 -3.85 3.42
CA LEU A 189 -7.11 -3.79 3.94
C LEU A 189 -7.79 -5.16 3.94
N SER A 190 -7.61 -5.95 2.86
CA SER A 190 -8.20 -7.28 2.72
C SER A 190 -7.59 -8.29 3.69
N VAL A 191 -6.28 -8.22 3.97
CA VAL A 191 -5.63 -9.03 5.01
C VAL A 191 -6.20 -8.70 6.38
N VAL A 192 -6.30 -7.41 6.73
CA VAL A 192 -6.88 -6.98 8.00
C VAL A 192 -8.34 -7.38 8.09
N GLN A 193 -9.11 -7.27 6.99
CA GLN A 193 -10.50 -7.75 6.91
C GLN A 193 -10.61 -9.25 7.22
N LEU A 194 -9.73 -10.11 6.66
CA LEU A 194 -9.73 -11.53 6.93
C LEU A 194 -9.43 -11.87 8.40
N LEU A 195 -8.50 -11.13 9.01
CA LEU A 195 -8.18 -11.26 10.43
C LEU A 195 -9.36 -10.82 11.30
N GLN A 196 -9.98 -9.69 10.95
CA GLN A 196 -11.12 -9.14 11.65
C GLN A 196 -12.34 -10.07 11.58
N ALA A 197 -12.65 -10.61 10.41
CA ALA A 197 -13.73 -11.59 10.25
C ALA A 197 -13.52 -12.83 11.14
N ARG A 198 -12.26 -13.34 11.23
CA ARG A 198 -11.93 -14.44 12.14
C ARG A 198 -12.07 -14.05 13.61
N ARG A 199 -11.82 -12.78 13.96
CA ARG A 199 -12.02 -12.27 15.32
C ARG A 199 -13.51 -12.21 15.65
N GLU A 200 -14.31 -11.67 14.73
CA GLU A 200 -15.78 -11.59 14.85
C GLU A 200 -16.41 -12.98 15.00
N ASP A 201 -15.87 -13.99 14.31
CA ASP A 201 -16.27 -15.41 14.43
C ASP A 201 -15.75 -16.10 15.72
N GLY A 202 -15.03 -15.40 16.60
CA GLY A 202 -14.43 -15.98 17.82
C GLY A 202 -13.18 -16.84 17.61
N ARG A 203 -12.70 -16.99 16.37
CA ARG A 203 -11.56 -17.87 16.03
C ARG A 203 -10.19 -17.24 16.27
N ALA A 204 -10.13 -15.92 16.47
CA ALA A 204 -8.89 -15.16 16.69
C ALA A 204 -8.87 -14.46 18.05
N ALA A 205 -9.27 -15.15 19.12
CA ALA A 205 -9.43 -14.60 20.47
C ALA A 205 -8.18 -13.91 21.03
N ARG A 206 -6.98 -14.30 20.59
CA ARG A 206 -5.70 -13.73 21.06
C ARG A 206 -5.33 -12.40 20.41
N LEU A 207 -5.98 -12.01 19.31
CA LEU A 207 -5.68 -10.80 18.55
C LEU A 207 -6.53 -9.61 19.01
N ASN A 208 -6.42 -9.23 20.27
CA ASN A 208 -7.27 -8.19 20.90
C ASN A 208 -7.13 -6.81 20.24
N PHE A 209 -6.01 -6.51 19.55
CA PHE A 209 -5.84 -5.25 18.83
C PHE A 209 -6.88 -5.06 17.71
N LEU A 210 -7.44 -6.16 17.19
CA LEU A 210 -8.47 -6.13 16.16
C LEU A 210 -9.76 -5.46 16.66
N ASP A 211 -10.08 -5.52 17.96
CA ASP A 211 -11.26 -4.88 18.55
C ASP A 211 -11.24 -3.35 18.43
N THR A 212 -10.06 -2.78 18.14
CA THR A 212 -9.87 -1.33 17.93
C THR A 212 -9.90 -0.90 16.47
N LEU A 213 -10.03 -1.87 15.56
CA LEU A 213 -10.09 -1.64 14.12
C LEU A 213 -11.54 -1.64 13.63
N PRO A 214 -11.80 -1.07 12.44
CA PRO A 214 -13.13 -1.13 11.86
C PRO A 214 -13.61 -2.58 11.65
N ALA A 215 -14.93 -2.78 11.70
CA ALA A 215 -15.55 -4.08 11.42
C ALA A 215 -15.20 -4.60 10.03
N SER A 216 -15.23 -5.92 9.86
CA SER A 216 -14.80 -6.59 8.63
C SER A 216 -15.53 -6.10 7.37
N ASP A 217 -16.82 -5.78 7.48
CA ASP A 217 -17.63 -5.23 6.39
C ASP A 217 -17.23 -3.80 6.00
N VAL A 218 -16.78 -2.99 6.96
CA VAL A 218 -16.23 -1.63 6.70
C VAL A 218 -14.91 -1.74 5.97
N LEU A 219 -14.00 -2.61 6.44
CA LEU A 219 -12.70 -2.87 5.80
C LEU A 219 -12.89 -3.36 4.36
N GLU A 220 -13.87 -4.23 4.13
CA GLU A 220 -14.22 -4.72 2.80
C GLU A 220 -14.67 -3.60 1.86
N ARG A 221 -15.52 -2.68 2.33
CA ARG A 221 -15.96 -1.53 1.53
C ARG A 221 -14.80 -0.59 1.19
N LEU A 222 -13.89 -0.37 2.14
CA LEU A 222 -12.69 0.44 1.93
C LEU A 222 -11.74 -0.22 0.92
N ALA A 223 -11.48 -1.52 1.06
CA ALA A 223 -10.67 -2.29 0.13
C ALA A 223 -11.22 -2.20 -1.30
N TYR A 224 -12.52 -2.37 -1.46
CA TYR A 224 -13.17 -2.27 -2.76
C TYR A 224 -12.96 -0.90 -3.42
N ARG A 225 -13.19 0.19 -2.69
CA ARG A 225 -13.02 1.55 -3.22
C ARG A 225 -11.59 1.80 -3.68
N VAL A 226 -10.63 1.39 -2.87
CA VAL A 226 -9.19 1.55 -3.15
C VAL A 226 -8.78 0.71 -4.36
N ILE A 227 -9.24 -0.55 -4.44
CA ILE A 227 -8.94 -1.45 -5.56
C ILE A 227 -9.55 -0.95 -6.87
N VAL A 228 -10.77 -0.41 -6.86
CA VAL A 228 -11.37 0.17 -8.08
C VAL A 228 -10.53 1.31 -8.63
N VAL A 229 -10.01 2.19 -7.77
CA VAL A 229 -9.10 3.27 -8.20
C VAL A 229 -7.80 2.67 -8.78
N GLY A 230 -7.23 1.68 -8.10
CA GLY A 230 -6.05 0.96 -8.59
C GLY A 230 -6.28 0.29 -9.95
N PHE A 231 -7.46 -0.28 -10.16
CA PHE A 231 -7.85 -0.92 -11.42
C PHE A 231 -7.95 0.06 -12.59
N VAL A 232 -8.45 1.27 -12.34
CA VAL A 232 -8.45 2.33 -13.36
C VAL A 232 -7.03 2.68 -13.79
N PHE A 233 -6.11 2.89 -12.84
CA PHE A 233 -4.70 3.12 -13.15
C PHE A 233 -4.06 1.92 -13.85
N TRP A 234 -4.34 0.70 -13.42
CA TRP A 234 -3.80 -0.50 -14.04
C TRP A 234 -4.31 -0.71 -15.47
N THR A 235 -5.57 -0.39 -15.73
CA THR A 235 -6.13 -0.42 -17.11
C THR A 235 -5.41 0.58 -18.00
N PHE A 236 -5.18 1.80 -17.49
CA PHE A 236 -4.40 2.80 -18.22
C PHE A 236 -2.93 2.35 -18.42
N THR A 237 -2.37 1.62 -17.47
CA THR A 237 -1.02 1.03 -17.60
C THR A 237 -0.91 0.10 -18.81
N LEU A 238 -1.92 -0.75 -19.07
CA LEU A 238 -1.92 -1.62 -20.27
C LEU A 238 -1.92 -0.78 -21.55
N ILE A 239 -2.74 0.27 -21.60
CA ILE A 239 -2.85 1.17 -22.77
C ILE A 239 -1.52 1.90 -23.00
N ALA A 240 -0.99 2.55 -21.96
CA ALA A 240 0.27 3.30 -22.05
C ALA A 240 1.46 2.38 -22.36
N GLY A 241 1.44 1.15 -21.82
CA GLY A 241 2.42 0.11 -22.08
C GLY A 241 2.41 -0.36 -23.52
N ALA A 242 1.24 -0.54 -24.12
CA ALA A 242 1.12 -0.88 -25.53
C ALA A 242 1.67 0.23 -26.44
N VAL A 243 1.35 1.51 -26.15
CA VAL A 243 1.91 2.65 -26.90
C VAL A 243 3.42 2.75 -26.74
N TRP A 244 3.94 2.49 -25.54
CA TRP A 244 5.39 2.43 -25.34
C TRP A 244 6.03 1.26 -26.10
N ALA A 245 5.43 0.05 -26.05
CA ALA A 245 5.95 -1.14 -26.74
C ALA A 245 6.03 -0.94 -28.26
N GLU A 246 5.06 -0.25 -28.86
CA GLU A 246 5.13 0.13 -30.26
C GLU A 246 6.35 0.98 -30.57
N ARG A 247 6.65 1.98 -29.74
CA ARG A 247 7.82 2.84 -29.94
C ARG A 247 9.17 2.15 -29.64
N ALA A 248 9.16 1.25 -28.67
CA ALA A 248 10.37 0.54 -28.26
C ALA A 248 10.72 -0.64 -29.17
N TRP A 249 9.71 -1.33 -29.71
CA TRP A 249 9.86 -2.61 -30.43
C TRP A 249 9.04 -2.71 -31.71
N GLY A 250 8.36 -1.65 -32.17
CA GLY A 250 7.58 -1.61 -33.40
C GLY A 250 6.27 -2.43 -33.34
N ARG A 251 5.75 -2.75 -32.15
CA ARG A 251 4.52 -3.54 -31.96
C ARG A 251 3.83 -3.19 -30.65
N TYR A 252 2.51 -3.16 -30.67
CA TYR A 252 1.71 -2.85 -29.47
C TYR A 252 1.67 -4.00 -28.45
N TRP A 253 1.74 -5.23 -28.91
CA TRP A 253 1.65 -6.44 -28.09
C TRP A 253 2.40 -7.61 -28.74
N GLY A 254 3.13 -8.39 -27.97
CA GLY A 254 3.93 -9.49 -28.49
C GLY A 254 3.96 -10.74 -27.60
N TRP A 255 3.06 -10.82 -26.63
CA TRP A 255 2.99 -11.95 -25.71
C TRP A 255 4.26 -12.17 -24.89
N ASP A 256 5.02 -11.09 -24.66
CA ASP A 256 6.13 -11.16 -23.71
C ASP A 256 5.63 -11.54 -22.32
N THR A 257 6.45 -12.23 -21.55
CA THR A 257 6.03 -12.74 -20.23
C THR A 257 5.48 -11.65 -19.33
N LYS A 258 6.06 -10.45 -19.35
CA LYS A 258 5.56 -9.30 -18.58
C LYS A 258 4.20 -8.80 -19.09
N GLU A 259 4.02 -8.75 -20.39
CA GLU A 259 2.74 -8.37 -21.00
C GLU A 259 1.64 -9.33 -20.55
N VAL A 260 1.91 -10.65 -20.62
CA VAL A 260 0.99 -11.70 -20.19
C VAL A 260 0.64 -11.56 -18.72
N TRP A 261 1.63 -11.38 -17.84
CA TRP A 261 1.38 -11.24 -16.40
C TRP A 261 0.64 -9.93 -16.06
N THR A 262 0.90 -8.85 -16.78
CA THR A 262 0.17 -7.59 -16.63
C THR A 262 -1.31 -7.78 -16.98
N PHE A 263 -1.61 -8.54 -18.03
CA PHE A 263 -2.97 -8.91 -18.41
C PHE A 263 -3.64 -9.89 -17.43
N ILE A 264 -2.90 -10.88 -16.89
CA ILE A 264 -3.39 -11.76 -15.83
C ILE A 264 -3.82 -10.95 -14.61
N ILE A 265 -3.00 -10.01 -14.17
CA ILE A 265 -3.32 -9.12 -13.03
C ILE A 265 -4.59 -8.32 -13.34
N TRP A 266 -4.70 -7.74 -14.53
CA TRP A 266 -5.90 -7.04 -14.97
C TRP A 266 -7.13 -7.93 -14.89
N THR A 267 -7.05 -9.17 -15.40
CA THR A 267 -8.13 -10.16 -15.38
C THR A 267 -8.57 -10.52 -13.96
N ILE A 268 -7.61 -10.70 -13.04
CA ILE A 268 -7.91 -11.00 -11.63
C ILE A 268 -8.72 -9.86 -11.00
N PHE A 269 -8.27 -8.61 -11.16
CA PHE A 269 -8.95 -7.46 -10.57
C PHE A 269 -10.27 -7.09 -11.29
N ALA A 270 -10.37 -7.29 -12.62
CA ALA A 270 -11.62 -7.22 -13.34
C ALA A 270 -12.61 -8.26 -12.80
N GLY A 271 -12.16 -9.49 -12.61
CA GLY A 271 -12.94 -10.57 -11.99
C GLY A 271 -13.37 -10.25 -10.55
N TYR A 272 -12.50 -9.64 -9.75
CA TYR A 272 -12.81 -9.16 -8.41
C TYR A 272 -13.97 -8.14 -8.44
N ILE A 273 -13.87 -7.12 -9.28
CA ILE A 273 -14.90 -6.08 -9.40
C ILE A 273 -16.20 -6.67 -9.92
N HIS A 274 -16.13 -7.50 -10.98
CA HIS A 274 -17.30 -8.14 -11.59
C HIS A 274 -18.02 -9.08 -10.61
N ALA A 275 -17.30 -9.97 -9.94
CA ALA A 275 -17.86 -10.93 -8.98
C ALA A 275 -18.55 -10.23 -7.82
N ARG A 276 -17.98 -9.11 -7.35
CA ARG A 276 -18.57 -8.31 -6.29
C ARG A 276 -19.81 -7.55 -6.76
N ALA A 277 -19.79 -7.00 -7.97
CA ALA A 277 -20.92 -6.24 -8.52
C ALA A 277 -22.13 -7.13 -8.91
N THR A 278 -21.87 -8.32 -9.48
CA THR A 278 -22.93 -9.15 -10.08
C THR A 278 -23.33 -10.34 -9.23
N ARG A 279 -22.36 -11.02 -8.60
CA ARG A 279 -22.60 -12.25 -7.83
C ARG A 279 -22.63 -12.04 -6.32
N GLY A 280 -22.48 -10.79 -5.87
CA GLY A 280 -22.48 -10.45 -4.44
C GLY A 280 -21.36 -11.16 -3.65
N TRP A 281 -20.23 -11.47 -4.28
CA TRP A 281 -19.06 -12.02 -3.59
C TRP A 281 -18.59 -11.02 -2.55
N ARG A 282 -18.87 -11.34 -1.29
CA ARG A 282 -18.53 -10.51 -0.12
C ARG A 282 -17.74 -11.34 0.88
N GLY A 283 -17.16 -10.66 1.87
CA GLY A 283 -16.45 -11.29 2.96
C GLY A 283 -15.13 -11.92 2.51
N SER A 284 -14.82 -13.11 3.01
CA SER A 284 -13.54 -13.76 2.80
C SER A 284 -13.20 -14.07 1.34
N ARG A 285 -14.21 -14.34 0.50
CA ARG A 285 -13.97 -14.68 -0.92
C ARG A 285 -13.38 -13.49 -1.69
N SER A 286 -13.96 -12.30 -1.53
CA SER A 286 -13.46 -11.07 -2.15
C SER A 286 -12.08 -10.69 -1.60
N ALA A 287 -11.88 -10.82 -0.30
CA ALA A 287 -10.61 -10.51 0.33
C ALA A 287 -9.47 -11.41 -0.18
N TRP A 288 -9.69 -12.72 -0.30
CA TRP A 288 -8.68 -13.62 -0.87
C TRP A 288 -8.35 -13.29 -2.31
N LEU A 289 -9.35 -12.94 -3.13
CA LEU A 289 -9.11 -12.57 -4.52
C LEU A 289 -8.26 -11.30 -4.64
N ALA A 290 -8.47 -10.32 -3.76
CA ALA A 290 -7.64 -9.11 -3.69
C ALA A 290 -6.20 -9.42 -3.27
N VAL A 291 -6.00 -10.31 -2.28
CA VAL A 291 -4.66 -10.73 -1.82
C VAL A 291 -3.94 -11.51 -2.92
N ILE A 292 -4.61 -12.43 -3.60
CA ILE A 292 -4.05 -13.19 -4.73
C ILE A 292 -3.69 -12.24 -5.87
N GLY A 293 -4.56 -11.27 -6.19
CA GLY A 293 -4.28 -10.26 -7.23
C GLY A 293 -3.03 -9.45 -6.93
N PHE A 294 -2.85 -9.00 -5.69
CA PHE A 294 -1.61 -8.31 -5.29
C PHE A 294 -0.40 -9.25 -5.26
N GLY A 295 -0.58 -10.50 -4.86
CA GLY A 295 0.45 -11.54 -4.98
C GLY A 295 0.93 -11.70 -6.42
N ALA A 296 0.02 -11.65 -7.41
CA ALA A 296 0.37 -11.67 -8.83
C ALA A 296 1.15 -10.41 -9.27
N VAL A 297 0.84 -9.23 -8.70
CA VAL A 297 1.64 -8.00 -8.92
C VAL A 297 3.07 -8.19 -8.41
N VAL A 298 3.23 -8.67 -7.18
CA VAL A 298 4.56 -8.93 -6.59
C VAL A 298 5.32 -9.98 -7.39
N PHE A 299 4.65 -11.06 -7.81
CA PHE A 299 5.24 -12.10 -8.64
C PHE A 299 5.72 -11.54 -9.99
N ASN A 300 4.91 -10.72 -10.66
CA ASN A 300 5.29 -10.06 -11.91
C ASN A 300 6.49 -9.14 -11.75
N PHE A 301 6.59 -8.43 -10.61
CA PHE A 301 7.72 -7.56 -10.35
C PHE A 301 8.99 -8.34 -9.99
N THR A 302 8.91 -9.40 -9.19
CA THR A 302 10.07 -10.14 -8.68
C THR A 302 10.43 -11.32 -9.58
N ILE A 303 9.63 -12.38 -9.55
CA ILE A 303 9.95 -13.66 -10.21
C ILE A 303 10.06 -13.52 -11.72
N VAL A 304 9.12 -12.79 -12.35
CA VAL A 304 9.16 -12.59 -13.80
C VAL A 304 10.40 -11.80 -14.22
N ASN A 305 10.78 -10.76 -13.46
CA ASN A 305 12.00 -9.99 -13.78
C ASN A 305 13.30 -10.76 -13.60
N LEU A 306 13.35 -11.66 -12.62
CA LEU A 306 14.59 -12.37 -12.28
C LEU A 306 14.80 -13.63 -13.12
N PHE A 307 13.73 -14.36 -13.41
CA PHE A 307 13.85 -15.70 -13.95
C PHE A 307 13.35 -15.84 -15.40
N PHE A 308 12.57 -14.89 -15.90
CA PHE A 308 12.04 -14.97 -17.26
C PHE A 308 12.78 -13.99 -18.19
N LYS A 309 13.39 -14.55 -19.23
CA LYS A 309 14.02 -13.75 -20.27
C LYS A 309 12.95 -13.22 -21.22
N GLY A 310 13.02 -11.94 -21.57
CA GLY A 310 12.08 -11.27 -22.47
C GLY A 310 12.52 -9.86 -22.76
N LEU A 311 11.72 -9.13 -23.52
CA LEU A 311 11.98 -7.73 -23.86
C LEU A 311 11.95 -6.79 -22.66
N HIS A 312 11.32 -7.20 -21.58
CA HIS A 312 11.24 -6.47 -20.30
C HIS A 312 12.28 -6.95 -19.25
N ALA A 313 13.34 -7.63 -19.65
CA ALA A 313 14.37 -8.12 -18.75
C ALA A 313 15.34 -6.98 -18.34
N TYR A 314 14.88 -6.06 -17.51
CA TYR A 314 15.63 -4.92 -16.98
C TYR A 314 15.96 -5.10 -15.49
N SER A 315 16.41 -6.28 -15.09
CA SER A 315 16.80 -6.50 -13.68
C SER A 315 18.02 -5.65 -13.29
N GLY A 316 18.92 -5.43 -14.24
CA GLY A 316 20.21 -4.79 -13.99
C GLY A 316 21.25 -5.77 -13.44
N LEU A 317 20.90 -7.07 -13.34
CA LEU A 317 21.76 -8.15 -12.84
C LEU A 317 22.30 -8.97 -14.00
#